data_bf83dd3dcbff5db4fbcead1e05e6143f
#
_entry.id   bf83dd3dcbff5db4fbcead1e05e6143f
#
_cell.length_a   1.000
_cell.length_b   1.000
_cell.length_c   1.000
_cell.angle_alpha   90.00
_cell.angle_beta   90.00
_cell.angle_gamma   90.00
#
_symmetry.space_group_name_H-M   'P 1'
#
loop_
_entity.id
_entity.type
_entity.pdbx_description
1 polymer ?
#
loop_
_entity_poly.entity_id
_entity_poly.type
_entity_poly.pdbx_seq_one_letter_code
_entity_poly.pdbx_strand_id
1 'polypeptide(L)'
;MNVPEAGADTVTGTGDEPGNTITVTFPDGTTGTGTVGEDGSWSVEVPEGTELNNGDEVTAVETDDAGNVSNEGTATVVDTTAPEAPTVNVPEAGADTVTGTGSEPGNTITVTFPDGTTGTGTVGEDGSWSVEVPEGTELNNGDEVTAVETDDAGNVSNEGT
;
A
#
# COMPACT_ATOMS: atom_id res chain seq x y z
N MET A 1 -15.95 10.58 -8.85
CA MET A 1 -14.49 10.43 -8.60
C MET A 1 -14.16 8.95 -8.54
N ASN A 2 -13.05 8.53 -9.15
CA ASN A 2 -12.54 7.17 -9.03
C ASN A 2 -11.86 6.99 -7.68
N VAL A 3 -11.80 5.74 -7.19
CA VAL A 3 -11.06 5.42 -5.95
C VAL A 3 -9.56 5.58 -6.23
N PRO A 4 -8.85 6.45 -5.49
CA PRO A 4 -7.40 6.59 -5.67
C PRO A 4 -6.64 5.42 -5.04
N GLU A 5 -5.50 5.08 -5.62
CA GLU A 5 -4.51 4.16 -5.05
C GLU A 5 -3.59 4.92 -4.09
N ALA A 6 -3.11 4.27 -3.04
CA ALA A 6 -2.08 4.83 -2.15
C ALA A 6 -0.82 5.16 -2.95
N GLY A 7 -0.20 6.30 -2.67
CA GLY A 7 0.96 6.80 -3.41
C GLY A 7 0.69 7.29 -4.84
N ALA A 8 -0.57 7.40 -5.26
CA ALA A 8 -0.89 7.93 -6.59
C ALA A 8 -0.50 9.40 -6.74
N ASP A 9 0.04 9.74 -7.90
CA ASP A 9 0.42 11.12 -8.26
C ASP A 9 -0.78 11.93 -8.81
N THR A 10 -1.90 11.26 -9.11
CA THR A 10 -3.09 11.89 -9.70
C THR A 10 -4.37 11.28 -9.15
N VAL A 11 -5.39 12.13 -9.01
CA VAL A 11 -6.77 11.72 -8.74
C VAL A 11 -7.61 11.98 -10.00
N THR A 12 -8.47 11.04 -10.35
CA THR A 12 -9.27 11.10 -11.58
C THR A 12 -10.75 10.90 -11.31
N GLY A 13 -11.57 11.24 -12.28
CA GLY A 13 -13.01 11.00 -12.21
C GLY A 13 -13.75 11.46 -13.44
N THR A 14 -15.07 11.57 -13.30
CA THR A 14 -15.96 12.12 -14.32
C THR A 14 -16.74 13.30 -13.75
N GLY A 15 -16.97 14.31 -14.58
CA GLY A 15 -17.79 15.46 -14.29
C GLY A 15 -19.02 15.51 -15.20
N ASP A 16 -19.90 16.45 -14.94
CA ASP A 16 -21.19 16.56 -15.64
C ASP A 16 -21.06 17.30 -16.97
N GLU A 17 -20.30 18.41 -17.01
CA GLU A 17 -20.20 19.25 -18.20
C GLU A 17 -18.75 19.56 -18.57
N PRO A 18 -18.38 19.35 -19.85
CA PRO A 18 -17.08 19.76 -20.36
C PRO A 18 -16.81 21.26 -20.14
N GLY A 19 -15.60 21.58 -19.70
CA GLY A 19 -15.17 22.94 -19.38
C GLY A 19 -15.32 23.35 -17.92
N ASN A 20 -16.17 22.68 -17.14
CA ASN A 20 -16.31 22.95 -15.71
C ASN A 20 -15.01 22.69 -14.96
N THR A 21 -14.81 23.43 -13.87
CA THR A 21 -13.63 23.29 -13.00
C THR A 21 -13.90 22.28 -11.90
N ILE A 22 -13.00 21.32 -11.75
CA ILE A 22 -12.95 20.41 -10.60
C ILE A 22 -11.96 20.96 -9.58
N THR A 23 -12.37 21.01 -8.33
CA THR A 23 -11.46 21.27 -7.19
C THR A 23 -11.44 20.02 -6.31
N VAL A 24 -10.25 19.43 -6.17
CA VAL A 24 -9.99 18.29 -5.28
C VAL A 24 -9.38 18.81 -3.99
N THR A 25 -9.88 18.33 -2.85
CA THR A 25 -9.29 18.58 -1.54
C THR A 25 -8.68 17.29 -1.03
N PHE A 26 -7.41 17.36 -0.67
CA PHE A 26 -6.61 16.25 -0.19
C PHE A 26 -6.65 16.14 1.36
N PRO A 27 -6.19 15.01 1.94
CA PRO A 27 -6.27 14.74 3.38
C PRO A 27 -5.57 15.78 4.26
N ASP A 28 -4.49 16.39 3.77
CA ASP A 28 -3.74 17.45 4.44
C ASP A 28 -4.39 18.86 4.32
N GLY A 29 -5.52 18.95 3.62
CA GLY A 29 -6.24 20.20 3.36
C GLY A 29 -5.71 20.98 2.15
N THR A 30 -4.69 20.51 1.46
CA THR A 30 -4.25 21.08 0.18
C THR A 30 -5.31 20.87 -0.89
N THR A 31 -5.29 21.69 -1.93
CA THR A 31 -6.25 21.59 -3.03
C THR A 31 -5.53 21.57 -4.37
N GLY A 32 -6.06 20.79 -5.29
CA GLY A 32 -5.69 20.81 -6.70
C GLY A 32 -6.88 21.11 -7.59
N THR A 33 -6.65 21.59 -8.80
CA THR A 33 -7.73 21.90 -9.75
C THR A 33 -7.48 21.23 -11.09
N GLY A 34 -8.57 20.85 -11.75
CA GLY A 34 -8.59 20.32 -13.10
C GLY A 34 -9.81 20.81 -13.87
N THR A 35 -9.91 20.43 -15.12
CA THR A 35 -11.03 20.78 -15.99
C THR A 35 -11.67 19.52 -16.53
N VAL A 36 -12.99 19.49 -16.61
CA VAL A 36 -13.73 18.39 -17.23
C VAL A 36 -13.49 18.42 -18.74
N GLY A 37 -12.99 17.33 -19.29
CA GLY A 37 -12.73 17.16 -20.71
C GLY A 37 -14.01 16.96 -21.53
N GLU A 38 -13.87 16.98 -22.88
CA GLU A 38 -15.00 16.75 -23.80
C GLU A 38 -15.62 15.36 -23.66
N ASP A 39 -14.85 14.39 -23.15
CA ASP A 39 -15.31 13.02 -22.86
C ASP A 39 -15.91 12.86 -21.45
N GLY A 40 -16.01 13.97 -20.70
CA GLY A 40 -16.49 14.00 -19.33
C GLY A 40 -15.44 13.58 -18.28
N SER A 41 -14.24 13.19 -18.68
CA SER A 41 -13.17 12.82 -17.73
C SER A 41 -12.45 14.04 -17.19
N TRP A 42 -11.86 13.88 -15.99
CA TRP A 42 -10.96 14.85 -15.42
C TRP A 42 -9.81 14.17 -14.68
N SER A 43 -8.70 14.88 -14.54
CA SER A 43 -7.52 14.48 -13.77
C SER A 43 -6.97 15.70 -13.02
N VAL A 44 -6.58 15.48 -11.77
CA VAL A 44 -5.96 16.48 -10.90
C VAL A 44 -4.69 15.88 -10.32
N GLU A 45 -3.57 16.58 -10.45
CA GLU A 45 -2.30 16.17 -9.86
C GLU A 45 -2.34 16.34 -8.34
N VAL A 46 -1.76 15.39 -7.63
CA VAL A 46 -1.54 15.47 -6.19
C VAL A 46 -0.40 16.47 -5.95
N PRO A 47 -0.61 17.51 -5.11
CA PRO A 47 0.41 18.53 -4.87
C PRO A 47 1.70 17.92 -4.28
N GLU A 48 2.84 18.50 -4.66
CA GLU A 48 4.15 18.08 -4.11
C GLU A 48 4.14 18.20 -2.57
N GLY A 49 4.53 17.12 -1.90
CA GLY A 49 4.55 17.02 -0.43
C GLY A 49 3.25 16.51 0.20
N THR A 50 2.19 16.30 -0.60
CA THR A 50 0.97 15.60 -0.18
C THR A 50 1.12 14.11 -0.51
N GLU A 51 0.86 13.25 0.46
CA GLU A 51 0.85 11.80 0.28
C GLU A 51 -0.56 11.27 0.46
N LEU A 52 -0.94 10.31 -0.38
CA LEU A 52 -2.18 9.57 -0.27
C LEU A 52 -1.89 8.22 0.38
N ASN A 53 -2.40 8.01 1.59
CA ASN A 53 -2.23 6.76 2.33
C ASN A 53 -3.53 5.96 2.34
N ASN A 54 -3.42 4.65 2.53
CA ASN A 54 -4.58 3.79 2.67
C ASN A 54 -5.53 4.28 3.77
N GLY A 55 -6.81 4.44 3.43
CA GLY A 55 -7.84 4.93 4.33
C GLY A 55 -8.03 6.45 4.34
N ASP A 56 -7.18 7.22 3.66
CA ASP A 56 -7.34 8.66 3.52
C ASP A 56 -8.60 9.01 2.71
N GLU A 57 -9.26 10.11 3.05
CA GLU A 57 -10.41 10.63 2.32
C GLU A 57 -10.00 11.77 1.39
N VAL A 58 -10.39 11.67 0.13
CA VAL A 58 -10.23 12.70 -0.90
C VAL A 58 -11.62 13.17 -1.32
N THR A 59 -11.81 14.48 -1.43
CA THR A 59 -13.09 15.04 -1.85
C THR A 59 -12.96 15.89 -3.09
N ALA A 60 -14.02 16.02 -3.88
CA ALA A 60 -14.04 16.85 -5.07
C ALA A 60 -15.38 17.54 -5.26
N VAL A 61 -15.32 18.78 -5.74
CA VAL A 61 -16.48 19.55 -6.19
C VAL A 61 -16.29 20.00 -7.62
N GLU A 62 -17.38 20.11 -8.37
CA GLU A 62 -17.43 20.68 -9.70
C GLU A 62 -18.03 22.08 -9.64
N THR A 63 -17.43 23.04 -10.35
CA THR A 63 -17.89 24.43 -10.42
C THR A 63 -18.11 24.83 -11.87
N ASP A 64 -19.29 25.33 -12.20
CA ASP A 64 -19.60 25.82 -13.54
C ASP A 64 -19.06 27.25 -13.79
N ASP A 65 -19.16 27.72 -15.03
CA ASP A 65 -18.72 29.07 -15.43
C ASP A 65 -19.50 30.20 -14.72
N ALA A 66 -20.69 29.92 -14.20
CA ALA A 66 -21.49 30.89 -13.43
C ALA A 66 -21.10 30.93 -11.95
N GLY A 67 -20.23 30.04 -11.49
CA GLY A 67 -19.77 29.93 -10.11
C GLY A 67 -20.67 29.07 -9.22
N ASN A 68 -21.59 28.28 -9.78
CA ASN A 68 -22.38 27.32 -9.01
C ASN A 68 -21.52 26.10 -8.71
N VAL A 69 -21.55 25.62 -7.47
CA VAL A 69 -20.75 24.52 -6.97
C VAL A 69 -21.65 23.30 -6.71
N SER A 70 -21.20 22.14 -7.15
CA SER A 70 -21.89 20.85 -6.93
C SER A 70 -21.88 20.44 -5.45
N ASN A 71 -22.62 19.40 -5.12
CA ASN A 71 -22.39 18.63 -3.91
C ASN A 71 -20.99 18.00 -3.98
N GLU A 72 -20.42 17.76 -2.81
CA GLU A 72 -19.13 17.11 -2.67
C GLU A 72 -19.22 15.60 -3.02
N GLY A 73 -18.32 15.15 -3.87
CA GLY A 73 -18.06 13.73 -4.11
C GLY A 73 -16.88 13.30 -3.29
N THR A 74 -16.94 12.13 -2.68
CA THR A 74 -15.87 11.57 -1.82
C THR A 74 -15.36 10.25 -2.35
N ALA A 75 -14.07 9.95 -2.11
CA ALA A 75 -13.48 8.63 -2.29
C ALA A 75 -12.45 8.37 -1.19
N THR A 76 -12.40 7.13 -0.74
CA THR A 76 -11.36 6.67 0.19
C THR A 76 -10.22 6.06 -0.59
N VAL A 77 -9.00 6.46 -0.27
CA VAL A 77 -7.77 5.90 -0.83
C VAL A 77 -7.66 4.43 -0.41
N VAL A 78 -7.30 3.57 -1.34
CA VAL A 78 -7.02 2.15 -1.08
C VAL A 78 -5.59 1.84 -1.44
N ASP A 79 -5.02 0.85 -0.79
CA ASP A 79 -3.75 0.23 -1.18
C ASP A 79 -4.04 -1.21 -1.60
N THR A 80 -3.79 -1.52 -2.85
CA THR A 80 -3.94 -2.86 -3.42
C THR A 80 -2.61 -3.43 -3.90
N THR A 81 -1.50 -2.73 -3.64
CA THR A 81 -0.16 -3.11 -4.08
C THR A 81 0.50 -4.00 -3.04
N ALA A 82 0.71 -5.27 -3.39
CA ALA A 82 1.43 -6.18 -2.51
C ALA A 82 2.91 -5.82 -2.43
N PRO A 83 3.55 -5.99 -1.24
CA PRO A 83 4.99 -5.81 -1.09
C PRO A 83 5.78 -6.81 -1.95
N GLU A 84 7.07 -6.53 -2.15
CA GLU A 84 7.98 -7.47 -2.79
C GLU A 84 8.21 -8.70 -1.90
N ALA A 85 8.54 -9.84 -2.54
CA ALA A 85 8.85 -11.06 -1.80
C ALA A 85 10.07 -10.85 -0.87
N PRO A 86 9.98 -11.21 0.42
CA PRO A 86 11.12 -11.08 1.33
C PRO A 86 12.23 -12.06 0.94
N THR A 87 13.46 -11.75 1.31
CA THR A 87 14.56 -12.74 1.24
C THR A 87 14.63 -13.53 2.52
N VAL A 88 15.02 -14.79 2.42
CA VAL A 88 15.31 -15.67 3.57
C VAL A 88 16.80 -16.02 3.55
N ASN A 89 17.52 -15.72 4.63
CA ASN A 89 18.88 -16.22 4.77
C ASN A 89 18.82 -17.70 5.07
N VAL A 90 19.65 -18.50 4.39
CA VAL A 90 19.68 -19.96 4.60
C VAL A 90 19.98 -20.25 6.08
N PRO A 91 19.03 -20.84 6.85
CA PRO A 91 19.29 -21.15 8.24
C PRO A 91 20.22 -22.36 8.38
N GLU A 92 21.02 -22.36 9.46
CA GLU A 92 21.79 -23.55 9.83
C GLU A 92 20.88 -24.59 10.52
N ALA A 93 21.25 -25.86 10.39
CA ALA A 93 20.57 -26.92 11.13
C ALA A 93 20.65 -26.66 12.65
N GLY A 94 19.51 -26.72 13.34
CA GLY A 94 19.39 -26.45 14.75
C GLY A 94 19.41 -24.95 15.12
N ALA A 95 19.23 -24.06 14.14
CA ALA A 95 19.08 -22.63 14.41
C ALA A 95 17.82 -22.34 15.23
N ASP A 96 17.91 -21.42 16.18
CA ASP A 96 16.78 -20.95 17.00
C ASP A 96 16.04 -19.77 16.34
N THR A 97 16.62 -19.19 15.28
CA THR A 97 16.06 -18.03 14.57
C THR A 97 16.28 -18.17 13.07
N VAL A 98 15.33 -17.63 12.30
CA VAL A 98 15.45 -17.40 10.85
C VAL A 98 15.47 -15.90 10.62
N THR A 99 16.30 -15.45 9.70
CA THR A 99 16.50 -14.02 9.40
C THR A 99 16.40 -13.76 7.92
N GLY A 100 16.22 -12.50 7.54
CA GLY A 100 16.21 -12.09 6.15
C GLY A 100 16.04 -10.59 5.98
N THR A 101 15.62 -10.18 4.80
CA THR A 101 15.29 -8.78 4.49
C THR A 101 13.89 -8.69 3.89
N GLY A 102 13.18 -7.63 4.22
CA GLY A 102 11.89 -7.26 3.68
C GLY A 102 11.97 -5.98 2.87
N SER A 103 10.89 -5.62 2.20
CA SER A 103 10.81 -4.47 1.31
C SER A 103 10.57 -3.15 2.03
N GLU A 104 9.73 -3.17 3.07
CA GLU A 104 9.33 -1.95 3.77
C GLU A 104 9.36 -2.11 5.30
N PRO A 105 9.99 -1.16 6.01
CA PRO A 105 9.97 -1.14 7.47
C PRO A 105 8.54 -1.06 8.03
N GLY A 106 8.27 -1.87 9.04
CA GLY A 106 6.96 -1.95 9.68
C GLY A 106 6.11 -3.12 9.19
N ASN A 107 6.32 -3.61 7.96
CA ASN A 107 5.57 -4.74 7.43
C ASN A 107 5.77 -6.01 8.28
N THR A 108 4.77 -6.86 8.26
CA THR A 108 4.79 -8.13 8.99
C THR A 108 5.36 -9.24 8.11
N ILE A 109 6.36 -9.94 8.61
CA ILE A 109 6.87 -11.19 8.01
C ILE A 109 6.18 -12.38 8.67
N THR A 110 5.69 -13.30 7.87
CA THR A 110 5.23 -14.62 8.32
C THR A 110 6.12 -15.69 7.72
N VAL A 111 6.82 -16.41 8.57
CA VAL A 111 7.70 -17.53 8.19
C VAL A 111 6.95 -18.82 8.36
N THR A 112 7.01 -19.69 7.34
CA THR A 112 6.48 -21.07 7.39
C THR A 112 7.63 -22.03 7.48
N PHE A 113 7.61 -22.89 8.50
CA PHE A 113 8.61 -23.90 8.78
C PHE A 113 8.26 -25.26 8.13
N PRO A 114 9.23 -26.19 8.00
CA PRO A 114 9.03 -27.47 7.31
C PRO A 114 7.91 -28.35 7.89
N ASP A 115 7.61 -28.22 9.17
CA ASP A 115 6.53 -28.94 9.85
C ASP A 115 5.14 -28.27 9.68
N GLY A 116 5.10 -27.14 8.96
CA GLY A 116 3.88 -26.34 8.73
C GLY A 116 3.55 -25.37 9.86
N THR A 117 4.37 -25.28 10.91
CA THR A 117 4.25 -24.22 11.91
C THR A 117 4.64 -22.87 11.32
N THR A 118 4.15 -21.79 11.91
CA THR A 118 4.47 -20.43 11.47
C THR A 118 4.98 -19.58 12.63
N GLY A 119 5.88 -18.66 12.30
CA GLY A 119 6.31 -17.61 13.18
C GLY A 119 6.17 -16.25 12.52
N THR A 120 6.09 -15.19 13.30
CA THR A 120 5.95 -13.82 12.76
C THR A 120 7.04 -12.90 13.30
N GLY A 121 7.41 -11.93 12.50
CA GLY A 121 8.33 -10.86 12.83
C GLY A 121 7.95 -9.57 12.12
N THR A 122 8.69 -8.51 12.35
CA THR A 122 8.48 -7.20 11.72
C THR A 122 9.75 -6.78 11.00
N VAL A 123 9.60 -6.17 9.82
CA VAL A 123 10.72 -5.58 9.09
C VAL A 123 11.21 -4.34 9.85
N GLY A 124 12.48 -4.33 10.21
CA GLY A 124 13.12 -3.20 10.88
C GLY A 124 13.40 -2.02 9.96
N GLU A 125 13.79 -0.87 10.53
CA GLU A 125 14.13 0.34 9.75
C GLU A 125 15.32 0.15 8.80
N ASP A 126 16.16 -0.84 9.08
CA ASP A 126 17.30 -1.24 8.24
C ASP A 126 16.92 -2.28 7.15
N GLY A 127 15.63 -2.63 7.06
CA GLY A 127 15.11 -3.65 6.15
C GLY A 127 15.31 -5.08 6.63
N SER A 128 15.95 -5.32 7.77
CA SER A 128 16.17 -6.67 8.29
C SER A 128 14.98 -7.17 9.09
N TRP A 129 14.81 -8.51 9.12
CA TRP A 129 13.83 -9.15 9.99
C TRP A 129 14.43 -10.42 10.65
N SER A 130 13.86 -10.80 11.78
CA SER A 130 14.20 -12.01 12.51
C SER A 130 12.94 -12.64 13.10
N VAL A 131 12.81 -13.95 12.96
CA VAL A 131 11.71 -14.74 13.50
C VAL A 131 12.27 -15.92 14.29
N GLU A 132 11.78 -16.11 15.50
CA GLU A 132 12.16 -17.25 16.33
C GLU A 132 11.54 -18.54 15.79
N VAL A 133 12.30 -19.62 15.82
CA VAL A 133 11.81 -20.97 15.51
C VAL A 133 10.91 -21.43 16.66
N PRO A 134 9.64 -21.82 16.37
CA PRO A 134 8.73 -22.24 17.42
C PRO A 134 9.24 -23.43 18.23
N GLU A 135 8.92 -23.47 19.52
CA GLU A 135 9.29 -24.60 20.39
C GLU A 135 8.74 -25.92 19.86
N GLY A 136 9.59 -26.89 19.67
CA GLY A 136 9.23 -28.21 19.11
C GLY A 136 9.43 -28.35 17.61
N THR A 137 9.74 -27.26 16.91
CA THR A 137 10.15 -27.27 15.50
C THR A 137 11.67 -27.39 15.44
N GLU A 138 12.18 -28.32 14.65
CA GLU A 138 13.62 -28.51 14.42
C GLU A 138 13.94 -28.24 12.96
N LEU A 139 14.96 -27.44 12.71
CA LEU A 139 15.52 -27.20 11.37
C LEU A 139 16.65 -28.20 11.11
N ASN A 140 16.52 -28.96 10.02
CA ASN A 140 17.52 -29.92 9.59
C ASN A 140 18.18 -29.47 8.30
N ASN A 141 19.32 -30.09 7.98
CA ASN A 141 20.00 -29.78 6.73
C ASN A 141 19.14 -30.21 5.51
N GLY A 142 18.84 -29.24 4.65
CA GLY A 142 18.02 -29.42 3.46
C GLY A 142 16.53 -29.11 3.64
N ASP A 143 16.13 -28.71 4.85
CA ASP A 143 14.78 -28.22 5.09
C ASP A 143 14.56 -26.87 4.35
N GLU A 144 13.36 -26.69 3.83
CA GLU A 144 12.93 -25.44 3.18
C GLU A 144 12.13 -24.60 4.18
N VAL A 145 12.48 -23.33 4.25
CA VAL A 145 11.77 -22.30 5.01
C VAL A 145 11.32 -21.23 4.05
N THR A 146 10.04 -20.88 4.09
CA THR A 146 9.49 -19.81 3.26
C THR A 146 9.00 -18.65 4.09
N ALA A 147 8.95 -17.47 3.52
CA ALA A 147 8.43 -16.28 4.16
C ALA A 147 7.56 -15.46 3.21
N VAL A 148 6.53 -14.82 3.74
CA VAL A 148 5.76 -13.79 3.05
C VAL A 148 5.79 -12.51 3.85
N GLU A 149 5.71 -11.38 3.15
CA GLU A 149 5.59 -10.05 3.73
C GLU A 149 4.15 -9.55 3.56
N THR A 150 3.60 -8.95 4.60
CA THR A 150 2.25 -8.38 4.59
C THR A 150 2.33 -6.93 5.03
N ASP A 151 1.77 -6.01 4.24
CA ASP A 151 1.69 -4.59 4.56
C ASP A 151 0.53 -4.26 5.53
N ASP A 152 0.44 -3.00 5.91
CA ASP A 152 -0.61 -2.50 6.81
C ASP A 152 -2.02 -2.52 6.18
N ALA A 153 -2.11 -2.54 4.85
CA ALA A 153 -3.37 -2.67 4.12
C ALA A 153 -3.86 -4.13 4.04
N GLY A 154 -3.00 -5.09 4.36
CA GLY A 154 -3.27 -6.52 4.31
C GLY A 154 -2.91 -7.18 2.98
N ASN A 155 -2.18 -6.51 2.09
CA ASN A 155 -1.68 -7.11 0.86
C ASN A 155 -0.49 -8.02 1.18
N VAL A 156 -0.46 -9.20 0.57
CA VAL A 156 0.55 -10.23 0.85
C VAL A 156 1.44 -10.43 -0.37
N SER A 157 2.74 -10.44 -0.14
CA SER A 157 3.76 -10.69 -1.16
C SER A 157 3.72 -12.11 -1.71
N ASN A 158 4.48 -12.35 -2.78
CA ASN A 158 4.88 -13.71 -3.15
C ASN A 158 5.81 -14.29 -2.06
N GLU A 159 5.91 -15.63 -2.04
CA GLU A 159 6.84 -16.32 -1.13
C GLU A 159 8.30 -16.02 -1.49
N GLY A 160 9.10 -15.72 -0.46
CA GLY A 160 10.56 -15.72 -0.48
C GLY A 160 11.09 -17.03 0.10
N THR A 161 12.20 -17.54 -0.44
CA THR A 161 12.86 -18.79 -0.04
C THR A 161 14.35 -18.60 0.16
#